data_4ea5fa66e497c177e4e48c38bfc5d2a5
#
_entry.id   4ea5fa66e497c177e4e48c38bfc5d2a5
#
_cell.length_a   1.000
_cell.length_b   1.000
_cell.length_c   1.000
_cell.angle_alpha   90.00
_cell.angle_beta   90.00
_cell.angle_gamma   90.00
#
_symmetry.space_group_name_H-M   'P 1'
#
loop_
_entity.id
_entity.type
_entity.pdbx_description
1 polymer ?
#
loop_
_entity_poly.entity_id
_entity_poly.type
_entity_poly.pdbx_seq_one_letter_code
_entity_poly.pdbx_strand_id
1 'polypeptide(L)'
;MSTQCDRRAAQDARRTLLDSRNQFWKATDIDAPASTAQHLLADLVRQGELRRVRKCLYWRGTKTPLGMAPPSAAALASQLTGQAGIGPAGLSAANALRLSTQIPRQAEYAVPARPPTDTETVRFVNRSARRRRADYELSQTEVAALEVLDGWDRVIETGPQQAMGRLRELISSGGIDAARLAGAGDTEPASARARLRHLLRHTGLAELAEKVPAADPRTEARALAGLAV
;
A
#
# COMPACT_ATOMS: atom_id res chain seq x y z
N MET A 1 2.40 -46.28 13.59
CA MET A 1 3.59 -45.39 13.51
C MET A 1 3.26 -43.96 13.07
N SER A 2 2.10 -43.67 12.47
CA SER A 2 1.67 -42.33 11.98
C SER A 2 1.51 -41.27 13.09
N THR A 3 0.85 -41.60 14.19
CA THR A 3 0.46 -40.65 15.26
C THR A 3 1.64 -39.97 16.01
N GLN A 4 2.78 -40.59 16.11
CA GLN A 4 3.96 -40.03 16.81
C GLN A 4 4.71 -39.03 15.92
N CYS A 5 4.78 -39.30 14.62
CA CYS A 5 5.35 -38.39 13.63
C CYS A 5 4.50 -37.11 13.53
N ASP A 6 3.17 -37.24 13.48
CA ASP A 6 2.24 -36.12 13.39
C ASP A 6 2.29 -35.20 14.64
N ARG A 7 2.49 -35.80 15.83
CA ARG A 7 2.64 -35.01 17.08
C ARG A 7 3.93 -34.20 17.09
N ARG A 8 5.04 -34.77 16.61
CA ARG A 8 6.31 -34.07 16.52
C ARG A 8 6.25 -32.93 15.52
N ALA A 9 5.71 -33.18 14.33
CA ALA A 9 5.49 -32.15 13.32
C ALA A 9 4.61 -31.00 13.86
N ALA A 10 3.54 -31.30 14.58
CA ALA A 10 2.69 -30.28 15.19
C ALA A 10 3.40 -29.47 16.28
N GLN A 11 4.30 -30.09 17.06
CA GLN A 11 5.09 -29.39 18.08
C GLN A 11 6.14 -28.46 17.44
N ASP A 12 6.84 -28.93 16.43
CA ASP A 12 7.84 -28.15 15.69
C ASP A 12 7.17 -26.96 14.98
N ALA A 13 6.03 -27.20 14.32
CA ALA A 13 5.23 -26.15 13.70
C ALA A 13 4.74 -25.12 14.72
N ARG A 14 4.28 -25.57 15.89
CA ARG A 14 3.87 -24.65 16.98
C ARG A 14 5.02 -23.78 17.44
N ARG A 15 6.21 -24.32 17.60
CA ARG A 15 7.41 -23.58 17.97
C ARG A 15 7.75 -22.53 16.94
N THR A 16 7.82 -22.91 15.66
CA THR A 16 8.08 -21.98 14.55
C THR A 16 7.08 -20.82 14.53
N LEU A 17 5.79 -21.12 14.70
CA LEU A 17 4.73 -20.09 14.75
C LEU A 17 4.93 -19.12 15.93
N LEU A 18 5.25 -19.65 17.13
CA LEU A 18 5.40 -18.84 18.32
C LEU A 18 6.68 -17.99 18.32
N ASP A 19 7.75 -18.46 17.66
CA ASP A 19 9.01 -17.75 17.51
C ASP A 19 8.94 -16.65 16.42
N SER A 20 7.94 -16.74 15.51
CA SER A 20 7.74 -15.74 14.48
C SER A 20 7.19 -14.41 15.04
N ARG A 21 7.47 -13.29 14.35
CA ARG A 21 6.94 -11.97 14.69
C ARG A 21 6.58 -11.21 13.42
N ASN A 22 5.48 -10.48 13.48
CA ASN A 22 4.99 -9.63 12.37
C ASN A 22 4.87 -10.41 11.07
N GLN A 23 4.30 -11.63 11.14
CA GLN A 23 4.20 -12.56 10.03
C GLN A 23 2.77 -13.06 9.83
N PHE A 24 2.38 -13.17 8.57
CA PHE A 24 1.14 -13.84 8.17
C PHE A 24 1.37 -15.33 7.99
N TRP A 25 0.33 -16.11 8.33
CA TRP A 25 0.33 -17.57 8.27
C TRP A 25 -0.93 -18.09 7.61
N LYS A 26 -0.77 -19.12 6.81
CA LYS A 26 -1.84 -19.97 6.26
C LYS A 26 -1.60 -21.41 6.69
N ALA A 27 -2.62 -22.25 6.62
CA ALA A 27 -2.44 -23.68 6.90
C ALA A 27 -1.45 -24.35 5.93
N THR A 28 -1.33 -23.83 4.71
CA THR A 28 -0.37 -24.30 3.69
C THR A 28 1.09 -23.96 3.98
N ASP A 29 1.35 -23.03 4.89
CA ASP A 29 2.72 -22.60 5.25
C ASP A 29 3.29 -23.46 6.38
N ILE A 30 2.49 -24.41 6.89
CA ILE A 30 2.81 -25.27 8.02
C ILE A 30 3.14 -26.66 7.50
N ASP A 31 4.32 -27.15 7.86
CA ASP A 31 4.76 -28.53 7.52
C ASP A 31 4.08 -29.55 8.45
N ALA A 32 2.79 -29.76 8.20
CA ALA A 32 1.95 -30.75 8.89
C ALA A 32 0.73 -31.10 8.01
N PRO A 33 0.05 -32.23 8.28
CA PRO A 33 -1.21 -32.55 7.62
C PRO A 33 -2.21 -31.39 7.72
N ALA A 34 -2.96 -31.12 6.67
CA ALA A 34 -3.85 -29.95 6.56
C ALA A 34 -4.82 -29.80 7.75
N SER A 35 -5.40 -30.91 8.22
CA SER A 35 -6.28 -30.93 9.40
C SER A 35 -5.52 -30.53 10.67
N THR A 36 -4.33 -31.06 10.88
CA THR A 36 -3.44 -30.74 12.01
C THR A 36 -3.06 -29.26 12.00
N ALA A 37 -2.64 -28.73 10.85
CA ALA A 37 -2.32 -27.32 10.69
C ALA A 37 -3.52 -26.40 11.00
N GLN A 38 -4.73 -26.76 10.51
CA GLN A 38 -5.95 -26.00 10.80
C GLN A 38 -6.31 -26.00 12.27
N HIS A 39 -6.24 -27.16 12.95
CA HIS A 39 -6.48 -27.27 14.38
C HIS A 39 -5.47 -26.46 15.18
N LEU A 40 -4.17 -26.56 14.86
CA LEU A 40 -3.12 -25.81 15.50
C LEU A 40 -3.35 -24.29 15.41
N LEU A 41 -3.67 -23.78 14.21
CA LEU A 41 -3.96 -22.35 14.00
C LEU A 41 -5.20 -21.90 14.81
N ALA A 42 -6.26 -22.72 14.83
CA ALA A 42 -7.46 -22.43 15.60
C ALA A 42 -7.18 -22.40 17.10
N ASP A 43 -6.37 -23.32 17.60
CA ASP A 43 -5.97 -23.39 19.01
C ASP A 43 -5.13 -22.17 19.40
N LEU A 44 -4.18 -21.77 18.57
CA LEU A 44 -3.34 -20.60 18.82
C LEU A 44 -4.17 -19.30 18.80
N VAL A 45 -5.21 -19.22 17.97
CA VAL A 45 -6.16 -18.09 18.02
C VAL A 45 -6.94 -18.07 19.33
N ARG A 46 -7.45 -19.23 19.80
CA ARG A 46 -8.15 -19.33 21.09
C ARG A 46 -7.26 -18.97 22.29
N GLN A 47 -5.96 -19.27 22.21
CA GLN A 47 -4.95 -18.92 23.21
C GLN A 47 -4.48 -17.45 23.10
N GLY A 48 -4.96 -16.67 22.13
CA GLY A 48 -4.55 -15.29 21.89
C GLY A 48 -3.11 -15.15 21.37
N GLU A 49 -2.51 -16.24 20.87
CA GLU A 49 -1.16 -16.25 20.29
C GLU A 49 -1.18 -15.88 18.80
N LEU A 50 -2.32 -16.00 18.14
CA LEU A 50 -2.55 -15.56 16.77
C LEU A 50 -3.84 -14.73 16.71
N ARG A 51 -3.89 -13.81 15.74
CA ARG A 51 -5.11 -13.10 15.36
C ARG A 51 -5.58 -13.64 14.00
N ARG A 52 -6.83 -14.08 13.92
CA ARG A 52 -7.45 -14.39 12.64
C ARG A 52 -7.78 -13.08 11.92
N VAL A 53 -7.18 -12.84 10.75
CA VAL A 53 -7.39 -11.64 9.94
C VAL A 53 -8.57 -11.81 9.00
N ARG A 54 -8.66 -12.99 8.35
CA ARG A 54 -9.78 -13.42 7.51
C ARG A 54 -9.79 -14.95 7.41
N LYS A 55 -10.70 -15.51 6.63
CA LYS A 55 -10.73 -16.95 6.38
C LYS A 55 -9.37 -17.42 5.85
N CYS A 56 -8.81 -18.42 6.47
CA CYS A 56 -7.51 -19.03 6.13
C CYS A 56 -6.28 -18.11 6.21
N LEU A 57 -6.39 -16.93 6.84
CA LEU A 57 -5.26 -16.02 7.02
C LEU A 57 -5.16 -15.59 8.48
N TYR A 58 -4.00 -15.82 9.07
CA TYR A 58 -3.69 -15.57 10.46
C TYR A 58 -2.49 -14.64 10.57
N TRP A 59 -2.41 -13.90 11.66
CA TRP A 59 -1.34 -12.95 11.92
C TRP A 59 -0.70 -13.22 13.28
N ARG A 60 0.62 -13.28 13.30
CA ARG A 60 1.44 -13.29 14.50
C ARG A 60 2.12 -11.94 14.64
N GLY A 61 1.61 -11.09 15.49
CA GLY A 61 2.15 -9.76 15.77
C GLY A 61 2.75 -9.66 17.16
N THR A 62 2.72 -8.47 17.72
CA THR A 62 3.10 -8.21 19.11
C THR A 62 1.91 -8.46 20.02
N LYS A 63 2.09 -9.27 21.06
CA LYS A 63 1.08 -9.48 22.10
C LYS A 63 1.04 -8.28 23.04
N THR A 64 -0.14 -7.74 23.26
CA THR A 64 -0.39 -6.60 24.13
C THR A 64 -1.40 -7.01 25.23
N PRO A 65 -1.59 -6.22 26.30
CA PRO A 65 -2.63 -6.46 27.28
C PRO A 65 -4.05 -6.53 26.69
N LEU A 66 -4.26 -5.90 25.52
CA LEU A 66 -5.53 -5.89 24.78
C LEU A 66 -5.62 -7.01 23.74
N GLY A 67 -4.68 -7.96 23.74
CA GLY A 67 -4.59 -9.06 22.78
C GLY A 67 -3.50 -8.87 21.71
N MET A 68 -3.59 -9.62 20.63
CA MET A 68 -2.64 -9.54 19.52
C MET A 68 -2.82 -8.25 18.73
N ALA A 69 -1.79 -7.40 18.65
CA ALA A 69 -1.81 -6.20 17.85
C ALA A 69 -2.12 -6.56 16.37
N PRO A 70 -3.00 -5.82 15.69
CA PRO A 70 -3.31 -6.08 14.29
C PRO A 70 -2.10 -5.82 13.38
N PRO A 71 -2.06 -6.42 12.18
CA PRO A 71 -1.07 -6.02 11.18
C PRO A 71 -1.28 -4.56 10.77
N SER A 72 -0.21 -3.90 10.32
CA SER A 72 -0.34 -2.59 9.70
C SER A 72 -1.20 -2.68 8.44
N ALA A 73 -1.90 -1.60 8.09
CA ALA A 73 -2.70 -1.54 6.87
C ALA A 73 -1.85 -1.83 5.62
N ALA A 74 -0.61 -1.34 5.59
CA ALA A 74 0.36 -1.58 4.53
C ALA A 74 0.69 -3.07 4.38
N ALA A 75 1.06 -3.74 5.48
CA ALA A 75 1.38 -5.16 5.47
C ALA A 75 0.17 -6.00 5.05
N LEU A 76 -1.03 -5.65 5.54
CA LEU A 76 -2.26 -6.34 5.20
C LEU A 76 -2.63 -6.15 3.72
N ALA A 77 -2.52 -4.93 3.19
CA ALA A 77 -2.77 -4.65 1.78
C ALA A 77 -1.82 -5.44 0.88
N SER A 78 -0.52 -5.43 1.16
CA SER A 78 0.48 -6.22 0.43
C SER A 78 0.17 -7.72 0.47
N GLN A 79 -0.15 -8.25 1.65
CA GLN A 79 -0.48 -9.68 1.82
C GLN A 79 -1.73 -10.11 1.05
N LEU A 80 -2.75 -9.25 0.99
CA LEU A 80 -4.02 -9.59 0.36
C LEU A 80 -4.02 -9.43 -1.16
N THR A 81 -3.20 -8.52 -1.69
CA THR A 81 -3.11 -8.27 -3.13
C THR A 81 -2.04 -9.12 -3.81
N GLY A 82 -0.91 -9.36 -3.13
CA GLY A 82 0.20 -10.17 -3.66
C GLY A 82 0.86 -9.58 -4.91
N GLN A 83 0.70 -8.27 -5.17
CA GLN A 83 1.19 -7.66 -6.41
C GLN A 83 1.90 -6.32 -6.17
N ALA A 84 2.68 -5.89 -7.16
CA ALA A 84 3.34 -4.59 -7.18
C ALA A 84 2.39 -3.44 -7.54
N GLY A 85 2.84 -2.21 -7.37
CA GLY A 85 2.10 -1.01 -7.76
C GLY A 85 0.89 -0.69 -6.88
N ILE A 86 0.82 -1.28 -5.67
CA ILE A 86 -0.17 -0.95 -4.64
C ILE A 86 0.39 0.11 -3.70
N GLY A 87 -0.48 0.94 -3.16
CA GLY A 87 -0.09 1.93 -2.16
C GLY A 87 -1.27 2.71 -1.61
N PRO A 88 -1.04 3.57 -0.63
CA PRO A 88 -2.08 4.42 -0.07
C PRO A 88 -2.80 5.24 -1.14
N ALA A 89 -4.11 5.43 -0.97
CA ALA A 89 -4.97 6.21 -1.86
C ALA A 89 -5.76 7.26 -1.05
N GLY A 90 -6.34 8.22 -1.73
CA GLY A 90 -7.21 9.22 -1.12
C GLY A 90 -6.58 9.92 0.09
N LEU A 91 -7.31 10.04 1.18
CA LEU A 91 -6.82 10.65 2.43
C LEU A 91 -5.67 9.87 3.06
N SER A 92 -5.61 8.54 2.88
CA SER A 92 -4.47 7.75 3.36
C SER A 92 -3.17 8.11 2.63
N ALA A 93 -3.24 8.42 1.33
CA ALA A 93 -2.09 8.88 0.56
C ALA A 93 -1.63 10.27 1.02
N ALA A 94 -2.56 11.20 1.17
CA ALA A 94 -2.25 12.56 1.64
C ALA A 94 -1.65 12.54 3.06
N ASN A 95 -2.19 11.73 3.96
CA ASN A 95 -1.66 11.57 5.32
C ASN A 95 -0.25 10.94 5.31
N ALA A 96 -0.03 9.89 4.52
CA ALA A 96 1.28 9.24 4.39
C ALA A 96 2.37 10.21 3.89
N LEU A 97 2.01 11.16 3.03
CA LEU A 97 2.91 12.19 2.51
C LEU A 97 2.96 13.46 3.39
N ARG A 98 2.21 13.50 4.49
CA ARG A 98 2.06 14.66 5.39
C ARG A 98 1.44 15.89 4.70
N LEU A 99 0.47 15.66 3.84
CA LEU A 99 -0.31 16.68 3.11
C LEU A 99 -1.71 16.86 3.69
N SER A 100 -2.11 15.99 4.62
CA SER A 100 -3.33 16.06 5.40
C SER A 100 -3.10 15.49 6.79
N THR A 101 -3.79 16.00 7.77
CA THR A 101 -3.86 15.49 9.14
C THR A 101 -5.01 14.50 9.34
N GLN A 102 -5.92 14.41 8.39
CA GLN A 102 -7.07 13.50 8.46
C GLN A 102 -6.63 12.05 8.37
N ILE A 103 -7.10 11.26 9.33
CA ILE A 103 -6.90 9.81 9.36
C ILE A 103 -8.25 9.17 9.04
N PRO A 104 -8.38 8.50 7.88
CA PRO A 104 -9.63 7.82 7.54
C PRO A 104 -9.86 6.63 8.48
N ARG A 105 -11.13 6.32 8.75
CA ARG A 105 -11.51 5.18 9.60
C ARG A 105 -10.95 3.85 9.08
N GLN A 106 -10.93 3.67 7.77
CA GLN A 106 -10.28 2.57 7.09
C GLN A 106 -9.17 3.14 6.20
N ALA A 107 -7.99 2.55 6.27
CA ALA A 107 -6.91 2.95 5.38
C ALA A 107 -7.26 2.59 3.93
N GLU A 108 -7.15 3.53 3.01
CA GLU A 108 -7.46 3.34 1.60
C GLU A 108 -6.20 2.93 0.83
N TYR A 109 -6.31 1.86 0.02
CA TYR A 109 -5.20 1.36 -0.79
C TYR A 109 -5.63 1.19 -2.26
N ALA A 110 -4.91 1.85 -3.15
CA ALA A 110 -5.05 1.71 -4.60
C ALA A 110 -4.52 0.35 -5.05
N VAL A 111 -5.31 -0.37 -5.85
CA VAL A 111 -4.94 -1.68 -6.40
C VAL A 111 -5.07 -1.63 -7.92
N PRO A 112 -3.96 -1.82 -8.69
CA PRO A 112 -3.96 -1.74 -10.16
C PRO A 112 -4.53 -3.00 -10.84
N ALA A 113 -5.37 -3.74 -10.13
CA ALA A 113 -6.10 -4.91 -10.63
C ALA A 113 -7.48 -4.99 -9.96
N ARG A 114 -8.18 -6.12 -10.14
CA ARG A 114 -9.40 -6.38 -9.39
C ARG A 114 -9.08 -6.44 -7.89
N PRO A 115 -9.63 -5.53 -7.08
CA PRO A 115 -9.30 -5.48 -5.66
C PRO A 115 -9.90 -6.68 -4.91
N PRO A 116 -9.25 -7.13 -3.83
CA PRO A 116 -9.87 -8.05 -2.88
C PRO A 116 -11.02 -7.36 -2.13
N THR A 117 -11.81 -8.16 -1.41
CA THR A 117 -12.84 -7.62 -0.51
C THR A 117 -12.21 -6.79 0.59
N ASP A 118 -12.82 -5.66 0.92
CA ASP A 118 -12.43 -4.79 2.03
C ASP A 118 -12.35 -5.57 3.34
N THR A 119 -11.51 -5.09 4.23
CA THR A 119 -11.38 -5.59 5.60
C THR A 119 -11.92 -4.55 6.58
N GLU A 120 -11.95 -4.90 7.87
CA GLU A 120 -12.33 -3.95 8.92
C GLU A 120 -11.44 -2.68 8.93
N THR A 121 -10.15 -2.82 8.56
CA THR A 121 -9.14 -1.76 8.67
C THR A 121 -8.65 -1.22 7.33
N VAL A 122 -8.89 -1.92 6.22
CA VAL A 122 -8.41 -1.54 4.88
C VAL A 122 -9.54 -1.58 3.87
N ARG A 123 -9.72 -0.49 3.15
CA ARG A 123 -10.57 -0.34 1.97
C ARG A 123 -9.70 -0.37 0.72
N PHE A 124 -10.11 -1.15 -0.28
CA PHE A 124 -9.38 -1.26 -1.54
C PHE A 124 -10.03 -0.42 -2.64
N VAL A 125 -9.26 0.48 -3.21
CA VAL A 125 -9.69 1.35 -4.31
C VAL A 125 -9.28 0.72 -5.62
N ASN A 126 -10.26 0.42 -6.47
CA ASN A 126 -10.03 -0.17 -7.79
C ASN A 126 -9.29 0.82 -8.70
N ARG A 127 -8.14 0.39 -9.22
CA ARG A 127 -7.32 1.09 -10.23
C ARG A 127 -6.99 0.17 -11.42
N SER A 128 -7.89 -0.75 -11.76
CA SER A 128 -7.68 -1.69 -12.86
C SER A 128 -7.42 -1.00 -14.22
N ALA A 129 -7.89 0.24 -14.42
CA ALA A 129 -7.53 1.06 -15.57
C ALA A 129 -6.04 1.45 -15.59
N ARG A 130 -5.35 1.36 -14.43
CA ARG A 130 -3.93 1.69 -14.24
C ARG A 130 -3.10 0.43 -13.99
N ARG A 131 -3.50 -0.73 -14.55
CA ARG A 131 -2.87 -2.04 -14.31
C ARG A 131 -1.37 -2.04 -14.57
N ARG A 132 -0.88 -1.24 -15.52
CA ARG A 132 0.53 -1.12 -15.87
C ARG A 132 1.38 -0.46 -14.77
N ARG A 133 0.78 0.13 -13.72
CA ARG A 133 1.54 0.57 -12.53
C ARG A 133 2.36 -0.57 -11.92
N ALA A 134 1.90 -1.82 -12.02
CA ALA A 134 2.61 -2.99 -11.52
C ALA A 134 3.95 -3.22 -12.23
N ASP A 135 4.11 -2.73 -13.47
CA ASP A 135 5.30 -2.93 -14.30
C ASP A 135 6.47 -2.00 -13.88
N TYR A 136 6.19 -0.97 -13.07
CA TYR A 136 7.16 0.07 -12.72
C TYR A 136 7.79 -0.08 -11.33
N GLU A 137 7.51 -1.18 -10.62
CA GLU A 137 8.06 -1.47 -9.29
C GLU A 137 7.92 -0.30 -8.28
N LEU A 138 6.82 0.43 -8.36
CA LEU A 138 6.56 1.60 -7.53
C LEU A 138 6.51 1.20 -6.04
N SER A 139 7.21 1.96 -5.23
CA SER A 139 7.06 1.92 -3.77
C SER A 139 5.68 2.44 -3.35
N GLN A 140 5.25 2.12 -2.13
CA GLN A 140 3.98 2.64 -1.60
C GLN A 140 3.96 4.17 -1.54
N THR A 141 5.10 4.81 -1.29
CA THR A 141 5.23 6.28 -1.28
C THR A 141 5.05 6.87 -2.68
N GLU A 142 5.58 6.22 -3.70
CA GLU A 142 5.41 6.63 -5.10
C GLU A 142 3.97 6.48 -5.57
N VAL A 143 3.32 5.36 -5.22
CA VAL A 143 1.87 5.20 -5.49
C VAL A 143 1.07 6.28 -4.78
N ALA A 144 1.38 6.57 -3.50
CA ALA A 144 0.71 7.65 -2.76
C ALA A 144 0.88 9.01 -3.46
N ALA A 145 2.07 9.31 -4.00
CA ALA A 145 2.31 10.54 -4.75
C ALA A 145 1.44 10.62 -6.01
N LEU A 146 1.34 9.54 -6.79
CA LEU A 146 0.47 9.49 -7.96
C LEU A 146 -1.02 9.64 -7.59
N GLU A 147 -1.47 9.00 -6.51
CA GLU A 147 -2.86 9.11 -6.02
C GLU A 147 -3.18 10.53 -5.52
N VAL A 148 -2.22 11.21 -4.89
CA VAL A 148 -2.39 12.62 -4.48
C VAL A 148 -2.43 13.54 -5.69
N LEU A 149 -1.55 13.36 -6.68
CA LEU A 149 -1.57 14.16 -7.91
C LEU A 149 -2.88 14.01 -8.69
N ASP A 150 -3.53 12.84 -8.63
CA ASP A 150 -4.86 12.61 -9.21
C ASP A 150 -5.98 13.23 -8.37
N GLY A 151 -5.94 13.00 -7.06
CA GLY A 151 -6.96 13.48 -6.13
C GLY A 151 -6.75 14.90 -5.59
N TRP A 152 -5.83 15.69 -6.14
CA TRP A 152 -5.26 16.93 -5.65
C TRP A 152 -6.26 17.82 -4.89
N ASP A 153 -7.31 18.25 -5.56
CA ASP A 153 -8.28 19.19 -5.03
C ASP A 153 -9.17 18.64 -3.89
N ARG A 154 -9.10 17.32 -3.64
CA ARG A 154 -9.99 16.63 -2.69
C ARG A 154 -9.27 16.14 -1.43
N VAL A 155 -7.94 15.96 -1.51
CA VAL A 155 -7.21 15.23 -0.44
C VAL A 155 -6.15 16.10 0.24
N ILE A 156 -5.80 17.25 -0.34
CA ILE A 156 -4.79 18.16 0.20
C ILE A 156 -5.46 19.19 1.11
N GLU A 157 -5.00 19.26 2.35
CA GLU A 157 -5.40 20.28 3.32
C GLU A 157 -4.43 21.46 3.36
N THR A 158 -3.16 21.20 3.07
CA THR A 158 -2.14 22.24 2.95
C THR A 158 -2.34 23.04 1.66
N GLY A 159 -1.85 24.27 1.63
CA GLY A 159 -1.91 25.06 0.40
C GLY A 159 -1.17 24.36 -0.77
N PRO A 160 -1.62 24.58 -2.03
CA PRO A 160 -1.04 23.91 -3.20
C PRO A 160 0.48 24.05 -3.33
N GLN A 161 1.03 25.21 -3.02
CA GLN A 161 2.48 25.49 -3.04
C GLN A 161 3.24 24.67 -1.99
N GLN A 162 2.69 24.58 -0.77
CA GLN A 162 3.28 23.80 0.30
C GLN A 162 3.25 22.29 -0.03
N ALA A 163 2.17 21.81 -0.62
CA ALA A 163 2.03 20.42 -1.05
C ALA A 163 3.05 20.07 -2.14
N MET A 164 3.22 20.94 -3.16
CA MET A 164 4.26 20.76 -4.17
C MET A 164 5.67 20.83 -3.56
N GLY A 165 5.91 21.74 -2.63
CA GLY A 165 7.18 21.82 -1.89
C GLY A 165 7.50 20.53 -1.17
N ARG A 166 6.51 19.93 -0.51
CA ARG A 166 6.68 18.64 0.18
C ARG A 166 7.01 17.48 -0.78
N LEU A 167 6.33 17.40 -1.93
CA LEU A 167 6.64 16.39 -2.93
C LEU A 167 8.05 16.58 -3.54
N ARG A 168 8.47 17.82 -3.78
CA ARG A 168 9.84 18.14 -4.21
C ARG A 168 10.89 17.71 -3.17
N GLU A 169 10.63 17.96 -1.90
CA GLU A 169 11.50 17.51 -0.80
C GLU A 169 11.65 15.98 -0.79
N LEU A 170 10.55 15.24 -0.96
CA LEU A 170 10.60 13.78 -1.03
C LEU A 170 11.40 13.26 -2.22
N ILE A 171 11.33 13.93 -3.37
CA ILE A 171 12.16 13.58 -4.53
C ILE A 171 13.63 13.92 -4.23
N SER A 172 13.92 15.11 -3.74
CA SER A 172 15.29 15.56 -3.47
C SER A 172 15.99 14.76 -2.36
N SER A 173 15.24 14.23 -1.39
CA SER A 173 15.77 13.38 -0.32
C SER A 173 15.85 11.88 -0.69
N GLY A 174 15.43 11.50 -1.91
CA GLY A 174 15.42 10.09 -2.34
C GLY A 174 14.28 9.27 -1.75
N GLY A 175 13.31 9.88 -1.08
CA GLY A 175 12.09 9.20 -0.60
C GLY A 175 11.12 8.81 -1.72
N ILE A 176 11.27 9.43 -2.88
CA ILE A 176 10.55 9.14 -4.13
C ILE A 176 11.56 9.10 -5.28
N ASP A 177 11.55 8.04 -6.05
CA ASP A 177 12.31 7.93 -7.29
C ASP A 177 11.55 8.63 -8.44
N ALA A 178 12.09 9.75 -8.88
CA ALA A 178 11.50 10.56 -9.95
C ALA A 178 11.47 9.83 -11.30
N ALA A 179 12.43 8.95 -11.57
CA ALA A 179 12.48 8.20 -12.84
C ALA A 179 11.37 7.15 -12.87
N ARG A 180 11.11 6.45 -11.78
CA ARG A 180 9.98 5.52 -11.66
C ARG A 180 8.63 6.24 -11.78
N LEU A 181 8.47 7.40 -11.12
CA LEU A 181 7.26 8.21 -11.27
C LEU A 181 7.04 8.66 -12.72
N ALA A 182 8.09 9.15 -13.39
CA ALA A 182 8.01 9.58 -14.77
C ALA A 182 7.65 8.42 -15.71
N GLY A 183 8.27 7.25 -15.48
CA GLY A 183 7.95 6.02 -16.22
C GLY A 183 6.49 5.61 -16.09
N ALA A 184 5.94 5.66 -14.88
CA ALA A 184 4.55 5.32 -14.61
C ALA A 184 3.54 6.40 -15.06
N GLY A 185 4.01 7.56 -15.50
CA GLY A 185 3.16 8.69 -15.87
C GLY A 185 2.13 8.38 -16.93
N ASP A 186 2.42 7.47 -17.86
CA ASP A 186 1.50 7.05 -18.92
C ASP A 186 0.27 6.29 -18.42
N THR A 187 0.33 5.76 -17.19
CA THR A 187 -0.80 5.08 -16.56
C THR A 187 -1.80 6.04 -15.92
N GLU A 188 -1.41 7.32 -15.78
CA GLU A 188 -2.16 8.30 -15.00
C GLU A 188 -3.14 9.14 -15.85
N PRO A 189 -4.23 9.64 -15.21
CA PRO A 189 -5.12 10.59 -15.87
C PRO A 189 -4.40 11.88 -16.29
N ALA A 190 -4.95 12.57 -17.27
CA ALA A 190 -4.34 13.78 -17.85
C ALA A 190 -4.04 14.87 -16.79
N SER A 191 -4.93 15.08 -15.81
CA SER A 191 -4.72 16.05 -14.73
C SER A 191 -3.55 15.67 -13.82
N ALA A 192 -3.42 14.39 -13.47
CA ALA A 192 -2.30 13.89 -12.69
C ALA A 192 -0.98 14.01 -13.46
N ARG A 193 -0.98 13.69 -14.76
CA ARG A 193 0.19 13.87 -15.63
C ARG A 193 0.63 15.33 -15.70
N ALA A 194 -0.30 16.26 -15.85
CA ALA A 194 0.03 17.69 -15.88
C ALA A 194 0.73 18.13 -14.58
N ARG A 195 0.19 17.73 -13.41
CA ARG A 195 0.82 18.04 -12.11
C ARG A 195 2.16 17.33 -11.93
N LEU A 196 2.32 16.09 -12.40
CA LEU A 196 3.59 15.37 -12.37
C LEU A 196 4.65 16.06 -13.23
N ARG A 197 4.32 16.46 -14.47
CA ARG A 197 5.22 17.24 -15.33
C ARG A 197 5.65 18.55 -14.67
N HIS A 198 4.71 19.26 -14.09
CA HIS A 198 4.97 20.49 -13.34
C HIS A 198 5.92 20.24 -12.17
N LEU A 199 5.66 19.24 -11.34
CA LEU A 199 6.51 18.83 -10.22
C LEU A 199 7.94 18.54 -10.67
N LEU A 200 8.12 17.71 -11.71
CA LEU A 200 9.42 17.32 -12.21
C LEU A 200 10.20 18.52 -12.77
N ARG A 201 9.57 19.41 -13.53
CA ARG A 201 10.20 20.64 -14.04
C ARG A 201 10.68 21.54 -12.92
N HIS A 202 9.86 21.74 -11.88
CA HIS A 202 10.19 22.58 -10.73
C HIS A 202 11.18 21.91 -9.75
N THR A 203 11.51 20.65 -9.96
CA THR A 203 12.59 19.93 -9.25
C THR A 203 13.89 19.91 -10.07
N GLY A 204 13.92 20.58 -11.24
CA GLY A 204 15.08 20.59 -12.12
C GLY A 204 15.23 19.35 -13.00
N LEU A 205 14.21 18.50 -13.06
CA LEU A 205 14.20 17.22 -13.78
C LEU A 205 13.40 17.32 -15.11
N ALA A 206 13.72 18.32 -15.93
CA ALA A 206 13.01 18.62 -17.16
C ALA A 206 12.99 17.44 -18.14
N GLU A 207 14.08 16.70 -18.28
CA GLU A 207 14.15 15.53 -19.15
C GLU A 207 13.19 14.41 -18.74
N LEU A 208 13.00 14.21 -17.42
CA LEU A 208 12.02 13.26 -16.92
C LEU A 208 10.59 13.76 -17.12
N ALA A 209 10.36 15.07 -17.01
CA ALA A 209 9.05 15.64 -17.29
C ALA A 209 8.62 15.41 -18.74
N GLU A 210 9.54 15.44 -19.71
CA GLU A 210 9.21 15.19 -21.12
C GLU A 210 8.88 13.71 -21.42
N LYS A 211 9.30 12.78 -20.56
CA LYS A 211 8.89 11.35 -20.66
C LYS A 211 7.44 11.12 -20.25
N VAL A 212 6.86 12.00 -19.42
CA VAL A 212 5.46 11.92 -19.04
C VAL A 212 4.58 12.46 -20.16
N PRO A 213 3.60 11.70 -20.69
CA PRO A 213 2.74 12.18 -21.77
C PRO A 213 2.02 13.48 -21.39
N ALA A 214 2.06 14.46 -22.28
CA ALA A 214 1.41 15.75 -22.06
C ALA A 214 -0.12 15.58 -21.94
N ALA A 215 -0.74 16.45 -21.15
CA ALA A 215 -2.18 16.65 -21.16
C ALA A 215 -2.56 17.61 -22.30
N ASP A 216 -3.83 17.64 -22.69
CA ASP A 216 -4.31 18.70 -23.55
C ASP A 216 -4.23 20.08 -22.83
N PRO A 217 -4.07 21.19 -23.57
CA PRO A 217 -3.83 22.51 -22.97
C PRO A 217 -4.92 22.95 -21.97
N ARG A 218 -6.16 22.59 -22.22
CA ARG A 218 -7.29 22.96 -21.33
C ARG A 218 -7.22 22.19 -20.02
N THR A 219 -6.95 20.90 -20.07
CA THR A 219 -6.77 20.04 -18.88
C THR A 219 -5.53 20.47 -18.09
N GLU A 220 -4.42 20.80 -18.78
CA GLU A 220 -3.20 21.28 -18.14
C GLU A 220 -3.44 22.60 -17.40
N ALA A 221 -4.02 23.59 -18.06
CA ALA A 221 -4.37 24.89 -17.44
C ALA A 221 -5.26 24.70 -16.21
N ARG A 222 -6.28 23.85 -16.30
CA ARG A 222 -7.18 23.57 -15.16
C ARG A 222 -6.45 22.84 -14.03
N ALA A 223 -5.64 21.86 -14.34
CA ALA A 223 -4.92 21.07 -13.34
C ALA A 223 -3.87 21.88 -12.59
N LEU A 224 -3.30 22.90 -13.24
CA LEU A 224 -2.26 23.77 -12.67
C LEU A 224 -2.83 25.08 -12.11
N ALA A 225 -4.14 25.30 -12.17
CA ALA A 225 -4.77 26.44 -11.53
C ALA A 225 -4.44 26.46 -10.03
N GLY A 226 -3.91 27.57 -9.51
CA GLY A 226 -3.45 27.69 -8.11
C GLY A 226 -2.04 27.14 -7.84
N LEU A 227 -1.36 26.55 -8.84
CA LEU A 227 0.06 26.17 -8.78
C LEU A 227 0.96 27.18 -9.51
N ALA A 228 0.38 28.03 -10.35
CA ALA A 228 1.12 29.11 -10.98
C ALA A 228 1.54 30.15 -9.92
N VAL A 229 2.83 30.48 -9.90
CA VAL A 229 3.40 31.62 -9.16
C VAL A 229 3.49 32.78 -10.12
#